data_1d199983cbb2bd67c6840c3710e8984b
#
_entry.id   1d199983cbb2bd67c6840c3710e8984b
#
_cell.length_a   1.000
_cell.length_b   1.000
_cell.length_c   1.000
_cell.angle_alpha   90.00
_cell.angle_beta   90.00
_cell.angle_gamma   90.00
#
_symmetry.space_group_name_H-M   'P 1'
#
loop_
_entity.id
_entity.type
_entity.pdbx_description
1 polymer ?
#
loop_
_entity_poly.entity_id
_entity_poly.type
_entity_poly.pdbx_seq_one_letter_code
_entity_poly.pdbx_strand_id
1 'polypeptide(L)'
;MVSAVVNGFPGNCFRRVLRREATGCRKLSSLHVKGSSFKSTKSSDRSSKNYSDQLKEIGDDGGPPRWFSPVESGCRSKGPLLLFLPGIDGVGHGLKLQHERLGEIFDIRCFHIPITDRTPFLELVKLVQSTVRREHDRSTKRPIYIVGESFGASLALVVAAQNPDIDLVLILANPATSLSKSLLQSVAPFSEMIHKHLIPPPVETVLWKLRMIYEMQSYLDSHLHAVEAQTLILTSGNDLLMSNKTESDRLSSMLTRCEVRSFVDHRDPLFLRVSYYRRGASVDYISDYFPPTPSELKMILQPFRWMNTALDPVMISTRVSGELVRGLGGIPSQGPVILVGNHMMMSVDAVLLVSSFWTDENIMVRGMAHPLFFERLKKGGKLPDLSMLDVIRVLGGAPVSATNLYKALSINSHVLLYPGGFRELFHQKGEEHKLFWPAKSEFVRMAARFGAKIVPFGCVGEDDVVQLLLDRNDQMKFPPLKAFIEELTGEAVRLRSDAEGEIREQLLYYPVVLPKIPGRLYFRFGKPISMEGREDILTDKEKADEMYLEIQNEVHKFIDYLKENREKDPYRNLLARLSYQCFNGFDYQVPTFDI
;
A
#
# COMPACT_ATOMS: atom_id res chain seq x y z
N MET A 1 -9.99 -7.46 -8.07
CA MET A 1 -10.25 -8.85 -7.74
C MET A 1 -11.73 -9.16 -7.59
N VAL A 2 -12.51 -8.45 -6.75
CA VAL A 2 -13.97 -8.60 -6.73
C VAL A 2 -14.55 -8.50 -8.15
N SER A 3 -14.07 -7.55 -8.96
CA SER A 3 -14.46 -7.43 -10.37
C SER A 3 -13.97 -8.59 -11.25
N ALA A 4 -12.82 -9.21 -10.93
CA ALA A 4 -12.32 -10.38 -11.65
C ALA A 4 -13.08 -11.66 -11.26
N VAL A 5 -13.43 -11.80 -9.98
CA VAL A 5 -14.25 -12.90 -9.48
C VAL A 5 -15.70 -12.76 -9.97
N VAL A 6 -16.24 -11.53 -10.02
CA VAL A 6 -17.62 -11.25 -10.47
C VAL A 6 -17.76 -11.25 -11.99
N ASN A 7 -16.73 -10.76 -12.73
CA ASN A 7 -16.74 -10.67 -14.20
C ASN A 7 -15.90 -11.75 -14.89
N GLY A 8 -15.33 -12.68 -14.14
CA GLY A 8 -14.31 -13.65 -14.58
C GLY A 8 -14.80 -14.80 -15.42
N PHE A 9 -16.08 -15.13 -15.35
CA PHE A 9 -16.66 -16.20 -16.16
C PHE A 9 -17.44 -15.62 -17.36
N PRO A 10 -17.38 -16.30 -18.53
CA PRO A 10 -18.16 -15.87 -19.68
C PRO A 10 -19.64 -15.77 -19.30
N GLY A 11 -20.21 -14.64 -19.52
CA GLY A 11 -21.52 -14.03 -19.17
C GLY A 11 -22.74 -14.86 -18.83
N ASN A 12 -22.72 -16.18 -18.82
CA ASN A 12 -23.92 -16.98 -18.63
C ASN A 12 -24.03 -17.71 -17.28
N CYS A 13 -22.92 -18.06 -16.61
CA CYS A 13 -23.00 -18.84 -15.38
C CYS A 13 -23.22 -17.97 -14.15
N PHE A 14 -22.51 -16.86 -14.01
CA PHE A 14 -22.68 -15.92 -12.88
C PHE A 14 -24.03 -15.18 -12.99
N ARG A 15 -24.46 -14.82 -14.23
CA ARG A 15 -25.80 -14.28 -14.46
C ARG A 15 -26.92 -15.30 -14.21
N ARG A 16 -26.67 -16.60 -14.36
CA ARG A 16 -27.66 -17.65 -14.04
C ARG A 16 -27.85 -17.83 -12.54
N VAL A 17 -26.79 -17.76 -11.75
CA VAL A 17 -26.85 -17.85 -10.28
C VAL A 17 -27.60 -16.62 -9.72
N LEU A 18 -27.26 -15.41 -10.16
CA LEU A 18 -27.96 -14.20 -9.75
C LEU A 18 -29.40 -14.13 -10.28
N ARG A 19 -29.70 -14.70 -11.47
CA ARG A 19 -31.09 -14.75 -12.00
C ARG A 19 -31.95 -15.82 -11.31
N ARG A 20 -31.40 -16.94 -10.84
CA ARG A 20 -32.19 -17.96 -10.11
C ARG A 20 -32.63 -17.49 -8.73
N GLU A 21 -31.86 -16.63 -8.06
CA GLU A 21 -32.28 -16.02 -6.80
C GLU A 21 -33.21 -14.82 -6.98
N ALA A 22 -33.16 -14.13 -8.14
CA ALA A 22 -33.98 -12.96 -8.43
C ALA A 22 -35.44 -13.30 -8.81
N THR A 23 -35.80 -14.56 -9.04
CA THR A 23 -37.19 -14.95 -9.30
C THR A 23 -38.06 -15.01 -8.05
N GLY A 24 -37.48 -14.82 -6.85
CA GLY A 24 -38.21 -14.69 -5.58
C GLY A 24 -38.37 -13.26 -5.06
N CYS A 25 -37.75 -12.27 -5.69
CA CYS A 25 -37.85 -10.87 -5.26
C CYS A 25 -38.18 -9.96 -6.46
N ARG A 26 -39.28 -9.24 -6.35
CA ARG A 26 -39.82 -8.38 -7.40
C ARG A 26 -38.82 -7.31 -7.86
N LYS A 27 -38.68 -7.20 -9.17
CA LYS A 27 -38.24 -6.05 -10.00
C LYS A 27 -37.22 -5.09 -9.34
N LEU A 28 -35.95 -5.24 -9.66
CA LEU A 28 -34.99 -4.15 -9.63
C LEU A 28 -34.83 -3.58 -11.05
N SER A 29 -35.62 -2.56 -11.32
CA SER A 29 -35.47 -1.65 -12.46
C SER A 29 -34.29 -0.73 -12.17
N SER A 30 -33.44 -0.51 -13.16
CA SER A 30 -32.46 0.56 -13.38
C SER A 30 -32.21 1.50 -12.18
N LEU A 31 -31.14 1.32 -11.45
CA LEU A 31 -30.65 2.30 -10.49
C LEU A 31 -29.77 3.35 -11.18
N HIS A 32 -30.42 4.48 -11.50
CA HIS A 32 -29.75 5.77 -11.61
C HIS A 32 -29.37 6.21 -10.19
N VAL A 33 -28.09 6.34 -9.93
CA VAL A 33 -27.59 6.87 -8.66
C VAL A 33 -27.81 8.38 -8.64
N LYS A 34 -28.89 8.81 -8.00
CA LYS A 34 -29.04 10.19 -7.51
C LYS A 34 -28.45 10.25 -6.10
N GLY A 35 -27.55 11.21 -5.89
CA GLY A 35 -26.93 11.44 -4.60
C GLY A 35 -27.95 11.68 -3.49
N SER A 36 -27.80 10.95 -2.41
CA SER A 36 -28.45 11.25 -1.13
C SER A 36 -27.41 11.08 -0.01
N SER A 37 -27.36 12.11 0.81
CA SER A 37 -26.53 12.21 2.00
C SER A 37 -26.77 11.04 2.94
N PHE A 38 -25.75 10.24 3.21
CA PHE A 38 -25.79 9.25 4.28
C PHE A 38 -25.36 9.89 5.62
N LYS A 39 -26.29 9.93 6.56
CA LYS A 39 -25.99 10.22 7.96
C LYS A 39 -25.17 9.04 8.53
N SER A 40 -23.97 9.37 9.02
CA SER A 40 -23.07 8.47 9.72
C SER A 40 -23.75 7.91 10.98
N THR A 41 -24.02 6.63 11.01
CA THR A 41 -24.27 5.90 12.25
C THR A 41 -22.98 5.20 12.70
N LYS A 42 -22.53 5.55 13.91
CA LYS A 42 -21.37 4.99 14.60
C LYS A 42 -21.56 3.48 14.87
N SER A 43 -21.08 2.60 13.99
CA SER A 43 -21.04 1.15 14.28
C SER A 43 -19.89 0.36 13.64
N SER A 44 -18.90 1.03 12.97
CA SER A 44 -17.84 0.31 12.22
C SER A 44 -16.55 0.04 13.00
N ASP A 45 -16.41 0.56 14.24
CA ASP A 45 -15.12 0.54 14.96
C ASP A 45 -14.86 -0.75 15.79
N ARG A 46 -15.85 -1.64 15.91
CA ARG A 46 -15.69 -2.89 16.71
C ARG A 46 -15.20 -4.10 15.91
N SER A 47 -15.52 -4.20 14.61
CA SER A 47 -15.21 -5.41 13.83
C SER A 47 -13.73 -5.55 13.45
N SER A 48 -13.04 -4.46 13.16
CA SER A 48 -11.62 -4.52 12.74
C SER A 48 -10.66 -4.83 13.89
N LYS A 49 -10.98 -4.37 15.13
CA LYS A 49 -10.19 -4.69 16.33
C LYS A 49 -10.30 -6.17 16.70
N ASN A 50 -11.51 -6.75 16.66
CA ASN A 50 -11.72 -8.16 16.99
C ASN A 50 -11.00 -9.12 16.04
N TYR A 51 -10.94 -8.80 14.73
CA TYR A 51 -10.27 -9.67 13.76
C TYR A 51 -8.74 -9.65 13.88
N SER A 52 -8.14 -8.48 14.11
CA SER A 52 -6.69 -8.35 14.35
C SER A 52 -6.25 -9.08 15.63
N ASP A 53 -7.09 -9.09 16.65
CA ASP A 53 -6.79 -9.77 17.92
C ASP A 53 -7.01 -11.28 17.78
N GLN A 54 -8.03 -11.73 17.07
CA GLN A 54 -8.23 -13.16 16.74
C GLN A 54 -7.09 -13.72 15.88
N LEU A 55 -6.51 -12.93 14.96
CA LEU A 55 -5.36 -13.37 14.17
C LEU A 55 -4.07 -13.45 15.00
N LYS A 56 -3.90 -12.61 16.02
CA LYS A 56 -2.78 -12.72 16.97
C LYS A 56 -2.90 -13.97 17.83
N GLU A 57 -4.12 -14.33 18.23
CA GLU A 57 -4.39 -15.57 18.98
C GLU A 57 -4.26 -16.82 18.08
N ILE A 58 -4.64 -16.73 16.80
CA ILE A 58 -4.58 -17.84 15.84
C ILE A 58 -3.14 -18.14 15.39
N GLY A 59 -2.26 -17.13 15.32
CA GLY A 59 -0.89 -17.28 14.80
C GLY A 59 0.03 -18.16 15.65
N ASP A 60 -0.28 -18.40 16.92
CA ASP A 60 0.66 -18.96 17.91
C ASP A 60 0.15 -20.21 18.67
N ASP A 61 -1.04 -20.71 18.35
CA ASP A 61 -1.71 -21.68 19.21
C ASP A 61 -1.46 -23.16 18.91
N GLY A 62 -0.68 -23.50 17.89
CA GLY A 62 -0.28 -24.88 17.59
C GLY A 62 -1.41 -25.93 17.51
N GLY A 63 -2.65 -25.51 17.42
CA GLY A 63 -3.82 -26.40 17.36
C GLY A 63 -3.94 -27.13 16.01
N PRO A 64 -4.94 -28.02 15.84
CA PRO A 64 -5.14 -28.72 14.59
C PRO A 64 -5.64 -27.77 13.48
N PRO A 65 -5.49 -28.17 12.19
CA PRO A 65 -6.09 -27.45 11.08
C PRO A 65 -7.60 -27.24 11.28
N ARG A 66 -8.09 -26.01 11.05
CA ARG A 66 -9.48 -25.64 11.35
C ARG A 66 -10.01 -24.53 10.45
N TRP A 67 -11.34 -24.41 10.43
CA TRP A 67 -12.03 -23.33 9.74
C TRP A 67 -12.34 -22.17 10.69
N PHE A 68 -12.23 -20.95 10.16
CA PHE A 68 -12.71 -19.74 10.84
C PHE A 68 -13.43 -18.82 9.85
N SER A 69 -14.32 -17.97 10.34
CA SER A 69 -14.98 -16.94 9.54
C SER A 69 -14.35 -15.59 9.85
N PRO A 70 -13.75 -14.90 8.85
CA PRO A 70 -13.13 -13.60 9.06
C PRO A 70 -14.14 -12.45 9.19
N VAL A 71 -15.41 -12.69 8.83
CA VAL A 71 -16.49 -11.71 8.88
C VAL A 71 -17.52 -12.17 9.90
N GLU A 72 -17.92 -11.31 10.82
CA GLU A 72 -18.97 -11.64 11.79
C GLU A 72 -20.27 -12.03 11.06
N SER A 73 -20.78 -13.21 11.37
CA SER A 73 -21.88 -13.88 10.68
C SER A 73 -23.26 -13.22 10.88
N GLY A 74 -23.30 -11.91 11.12
CA GLY A 74 -24.56 -11.22 11.44
C GLY A 74 -25.54 -11.06 10.29
N CYS A 75 -25.13 -11.21 9.02
CA CYS A 75 -25.98 -10.76 7.93
C CYS A 75 -26.27 -11.73 6.77
N ARG A 76 -25.51 -12.82 6.53
CA ARG A 76 -25.73 -13.57 5.27
C ARG A 76 -25.48 -15.09 5.33
N SER A 77 -26.09 -15.79 6.25
CA SER A 77 -26.12 -17.27 6.27
C SER A 77 -26.79 -17.92 5.02
N LYS A 78 -27.29 -17.12 4.06
CA LYS A 78 -28.01 -17.57 2.86
C LYS A 78 -27.27 -17.32 1.55
N GLY A 79 -26.11 -16.65 1.54
CA GLY A 79 -25.31 -16.41 0.34
C GLY A 79 -24.51 -17.63 -0.12
N PRO A 80 -23.90 -17.61 -1.33
CA PRO A 80 -22.96 -18.63 -1.77
C PRO A 80 -21.83 -18.83 -0.76
N LEU A 81 -21.37 -20.08 -0.60
CA LEU A 81 -20.25 -20.38 0.31
C LEU A 81 -18.92 -20.16 -0.40
N LEU A 82 -17.99 -19.44 0.23
CA LEU A 82 -16.62 -19.32 -0.22
C LEU A 82 -15.68 -19.93 0.81
N LEU A 83 -14.98 -20.99 0.38
CA LEU A 83 -13.95 -21.67 1.17
C LEU A 83 -12.58 -21.21 0.67
N PHE A 84 -11.80 -20.56 1.53
CA PHE A 84 -10.44 -20.15 1.21
C PHE A 84 -9.42 -21.14 1.78
N LEU A 85 -8.54 -21.65 0.91
CA LEU A 85 -7.45 -22.56 1.24
C LEU A 85 -6.12 -21.79 1.13
N PRO A 86 -5.34 -21.70 2.22
CA PRO A 86 -4.17 -20.86 2.30
C PRO A 86 -2.97 -21.40 1.54
N GLY A 87 -2.01 -20.54 1.26
CA GLY A 87 -0.71 -20.87 0.74
C GLY A 87 0.21 -21.58 1.75
N ILE A 88 1.50 -21.46 1.51
CA ILE A 88 2.55 -22.03 2.40
C ILE A 88 2.50 -21.40 3.81
N ASP A 89 2.03 -20.16 3.92
CA ASP A 89 1.84 -19.45 5.19
C ASP A 89 0.87 -20.16 6.15
N GLY A 90 -0.12 -20.86 5.61
CA GLY A 90 -1.11 -21.60 6.38
C GLY A 90 -2.21 -20.75 7.04
N VAL A 91 -2.14 -19.44 6.97
CA VAL A 91 -2.97 -18.54 7.79
C VAL A 91 -4.12 -17.87 7.05
N GLY A 92 -4.18 -17.98 5.74
CA GLY A 92 -5.25 -17.38 4.95
C GLY A 92 -5.22 -15.84 4.89
N HIS A 93 -4.08 -15.24 5.14
CA HIS A 93 -3.90 -13.78 5.04
C HIS A 93 -4.16 -13.24 3.63
N GLY A 94 -4.05 -14.09 2.61
CA GLY A 94 -4.24 -13.70 1.22
C GLY A 94 -5.58 -13.03 0.92
N LEU A 95 -6.66 -13.36 1.60
CA LEU A 95 -7.97 -12.71 1.41
C LEU A 95 -8.27 -11.54 2.36
N LYS A 96 -7.38 -11.19 3.28
CA LYS A 96 -7.64 -10.20 4.34
C LYS A 96 -8.14 -8.86 3.79
N LEU A 97 -7.57 -8.40 2.68
CA LEU A 97 -7.94 -7.13 2.05
C LEU A 97 -9.28 -7.17 1.31
N GLN A 98 -9.81 -8.37 1.04
CA GLN A 98 -11.04 -8.56 0.27
C GLN A 98 -12.22 -9.00 1.13
N HIS A 99 -12.01 -9.32 2.41
CA HIS A 99 -13.03 -9.90 3.28
C HIS A 99 -14.33 -9.10 3.34
N GLU A 100 -14.26 -7.79 3.52
CA GLU A 100 -15.45 -6.95 3.62
C GLU A 100 -16.29 -7.00 2.34
N ARG A 101 -15.65 -6.78 1.18
CA ARG A 101 -16.33 -6.79 -0.12
C ARG A 101 -16.83 -8.16 -0.54
N LEU A 102 -16.04 -9.20 -0.26
CA LEU A 102 -16.48 -10.57 -0.53
C LEU A 102 -17.57 -11.02 0.44
N GLY A 103 -17.51 -10.58 1.69
CA GLY A 103 -18.54 -10.82 2.71
C GLY A 103 -19.90 -10.20 2.39
N GLU A 104 -19.94 -9.21 1.50
CA GLU A 104 -21.19 -8.69 0.95
C GLU A 104 -21.93 -9.70 0.05
N ILE A 105 -21.22 -10.65 -0.53
CA ILE A 105 -21.73 -11.60 -1.53
C ILE A 105 -21.72 -13.03 -0.97
N PHE A 106 -20.65 -13.41 -0.24
CA PHE A 106 -20.35 -14.77 0.17
C PHE A 106 -20.40 -14.94 1.70
N ASP A 107 -20.77 -16.13 2.13
CA ASP A 107 -20.39 -16.66 3.44
C ASP A 107 -18.94 -17.14 3.35
N ILE A 108 -18.01 -16.44 3.97
CA ILE A 108 -16.57 -16.70 3.82
C ILE A 108 -16.09 -17.57 4.99
N ARG A 109 -15.37 -18.64 4.66
CA ARG A 109 -14.63 -19.45 5.63
C ARG A 109 -13.21 -19.66 5.15
N CYS A 110 -12.26 -19.36 6.03
CA CYS A 110 -10.83 -19.53 5.77
C CYS A 110 -10.33 -20.78 6.50
N PHE A 111 -9.56 -21.60 5.81
CA PHE A 111 -8.90 -22.75 6.39
C PHE A 111 -7.59 -22.31 7.01
N HIS A 112 -7.39 -22.58 8.28
CA HIS A 112 -6.18 -22.29 9.01
C HIS A 112 -5.38 -23.57 9.24
N ILE A 113 -4.13 -23.57 8.80
CA ILE A 113 -3.15 -24.63 9.02
C ILE A 113 -2.05 -24.03 9.91
N PRO A 114 -1.99 -24.34 11.21
CA PRO A 114 -0.98 -23.80 12.10
C PRO A 114 0.45 -23.98 11.56
N ILE A 115 1.34 -23.07 11.91
CA ILE A 115 2.72 -23.05 11.40
C ILE A 115 3.48 -24.35 11.76
N THR A 116 3.24 -24.85 12.96
CA THR A 116 3.87 -26.08 13.48
C THR A 116 3.13 -27.35 13.09
N ASP A 117 1.97 -27.24 12.42
CA ASP A 117 1.21 -28.40 11.98
C ASP A 117 1.97 -29.24 10.97
N ARG A 118 1.88 -30.56 11.11
CA ARG A 118 2.53 -31.56 10.26
C ARG A 118 1.52 -32.59 9.70
N THR A 119 0.24 -32.19 9.63
CA THR A 119 -0.80 -33.03 9.03
C THR A 119 -0.46 -33.36 7.58
N PRO A 120 -0.46 -34.65 7.18
CA PRO A 120 -0.18 -35.05 5.81
C PRO A 120 -1.18 -34.49 4.82
N PHE A 121 -0.76 -34.29 3.57
CA PHE A 121 -1.56 -33.68 2.52
C PHE A 121 -2.96 -34.33 2.35
N LEU A 122 -3.03 -35.66 2.27
CA LEU A 122 -4.31 -36.37 2.09
C LEU A 122 -5.25 -36.22 3.29
N GLU A 123 -4.72 -36.03 4.49
CA GLU A 123 -5.56 -35.75 5.66
C GLU A 123 -6.11 -34.32 5.61
N LEU A 124 -5.31 -33.35 5.14
CA LEU A 124 -5.82 -31.98 4.86
C LEU A 124 -6.92 -32.00 3.80
N VAL A 125 -6.74 -32.80 2.74
CA VAL A 125 -7.79 -33.02 1.71
C VAL A 125 -9.07 -33.56 2.34
N LYS A 126 -8.98 -34.59 3.20
CA LYS A 126 -10.16 -35.17 3.89
C LYS A 126 -10.88 -34.15 4.75
N LEU A 127 -10.16 -33.27 5.48
CA LEU A 127 -10.75 -32.21 6.28
C LEU A 127 -11.54 -31.22 5.43
N VAL A 128 -10.97 -30.78 4.31
CA VAL A 128 -11.65 -29.88 3.37
C VAL A 128 -12.85 -30.57 2.73
N GLN A 129 -12.67 -31.81 2.24
CA GLN A 129 -13.72 -32.61 1.62
C GLN A 129 -14.91 -32.85 2.54
N SER A 130 -14.64 -33.18 3.81
CA SER A 130 -15.71 -33.38 4.80
C SER A 130 -16.56 -32.12 4.99
N THR A 131 -15.94 -30.96 4.92
CA THR A 131 -16.64 -29.67 5.00
C THR A 131 -17.45 -29.40 3.73
N VAL A 132 -16.88 -29.63 2.54
CA VAL A 132 -17.59 -29.48 1.27
C VAL A 132 -18.83 -30.36 1.22
N ARG A 133 -18.70 -31.66 1.53
CA ARG A 133 -19.83 -32.60 1.56
C ARG A 133 -20.90 -32.19 2.57
N ARG A 134 -20.51 -31.88 3.80
CA ARG A 134 -21.44 -31.44 4.84
C ARG A 134 -22.23 -30.19 4.44
N GLU A 135 -21.59 -29.21 3.80
CA GLU A 135 -22.28 -28.00 3.35
C GLU A 135 -23.15 -28.26 2.11
N HIS A 136 -22.75 -29.17 1.23
CA HIS A 136 -23.57 -29.63 0.12
C HIS A 136 -24.81 -30.36 0.62
N ASP A 137 -24.68 -31.29 1.57
CA ASP A 137 -25.80 -32.07 2.14
C ASP A 137 -26.81 -31.17 2.89
N ARG A 138 -26.31 -30.09 3.53
CA ARG A 138 -27.18 -29.08 4.17
C ARG A 138 -28.01 -28.31 3.16
N SER A 139 -27.48 -28.05 1.98
CA SER A 139 -28.14 -27.28 0.93
C SER A 139 -27.54 -27.58 -0.44
N THR A 140 -28.10 -28.54 -1.14
CA THR A 140 -27.67 -28.95 -2.50
C THR A 140 -27.79 -27.85 -3.55
N LYS A 141 -28.55 -26.78 -3.24
CA LYS A 141 -28.74 -25.61 -4.14
C LYS A 141 -27.77 -24.47 -3.84
N ARG A 142 -26.99 -24.55 -2.77
CA ARG A 142 -26.06 -23.51 -2.38
C ARG A 142 -24.76 -23.67 -3.16
N PRO A 143 -24.38 -22.66 -4.01
CA PRO A 143 -23.11 -22.73 -4.72
C PRO A 143 -21.92 -22.72 -3.76
N ILE A 144 -20.92 -23.54 -4.02
CA ILE A 144 -19.68 -23.64 -3.25
C ILE A 144 -18.51 -23.19 -4.13
N TYR A 145 -17.84 -22.12 -3.70
CA TYR A 145 -16.63 -21.61 -4.31
C TYR A 145 -15.42 -22.01 -3.46
N ILE A 146 -14.40 -22.56 -4.07
CA ILE A 146 -13.13 -22.86 -3.41
C ILE A 146 -12.05 -21.97 -4.01
N VAL A 147 -11.48 -21.11 -3.16
CA VAL A 147 -10.35 -20.25 -3.53
C VAL A 147 -9.09 -20.88 -2.94
N GLY A 148 -8.18 -21.33 -3.78
CA GLY A 148 -6.91 -21.94 -3.38
C GLY A 148 -5.73 -21.04 -3.77
N GLU A 149 -4.88 -20.68 -2.80
CA GLU A 149 -3.65 -19.93 -3.05
C GLU A 149 -2.44 -20.86 -2.97
N SER A 150 -1.58 -20.85 -4.00
CA SER A 150 -0.33 -21.61 -4.01
C SER A 150 -0.53 -23.08 -3.61
N PHE A 151 -0.06 -23.50 -2.42
CA PHE A 151 -0.29 -24.83 -1.84
C PHE A 151 -1.79 -25.18 -1.71
N GLY A 152 -2.62 -24.22 -1.33
CA GLY A 152 -4.07 -24.39 -1.23
C GLY A 152 -4.74 -24.70 -2.56
N ALA A 153 -4.14 -24.32 -3.69
CA ALA A 153 -4.64 -24.69 -5.01
C ALA A 153 -4.53 -26.20 -5.27
N SER A 154 -3.46 -26.84 -4.79
CA SER A 154 -3.31 -28.31 -4.87
C SER A 154 -4.39 -29.02 -4.06
N LEU A 155 -4.69 -28.51 -2.85
CA LEU A 155 -5.80 -29.04 -2.03
C LEU A 155 -7.15 -28.89 -2.75
N ALA A 156 -7.41 -27.70 -3.34
CA ALA A 156 -8.66 -27.41 -4.05
C ALA A 156 -8.89 -28.37 -5.23
N LEU A 157 -7.84 -28.61 -6.02
CA LEU A 157 -7.91 -29.51 -7.19
C LEU A 157 -8.20 -30.95 -6.80
N VAL A 158 -7.51 -31.48 -5.77
CA VAL A 158 -7.75 -32.86 -5.31
C VAL A 158 -9.15 -33.01 -4.71
N VAL A 159 -9.61 -32.01 -3.92
CA VAL A 159 -10.97 -32.02 -3.37
C VAL A 159 -12.01 -32.02 -4.50
N ALA A 160 -11.82 -31.22 -5.54
CA ALA A 160 -12.72 -31.17 -6.68
C ALA A 160 -12.71 -32.50 -7.48
N ALA A 161 -11.53 -33.07 -7.71
CA ALA A 161 -11.40 -34.38 -8.40
C ALA A 161 -12.09 -35.51 -7.64
N GLN A 162 -12.09 -35.47 -6.29
CA GLN A 162 -12.75 -36.49 -5.45
C GLN A 162 -14.24 -36.24 -5.23
N ASN A 163 -14.80 -35.14 -5.75
CA ASN A 163 -16.21 -34.76 -5.60
C ASN A 163 -16.80 -34.29 -6.94
N PRO A 164 -16.76 -35.09 -8.01
CA PRO A 164 -17.30 -34.67 -9.31
C PRO A 164 -18.82 -34.50 -9.30
N ASP A 165 -19.50 -35.11 -8.33
CA ASP A 165 -20.94 -35.02 -8.10
C ASP A 165 -21.40 -33.68 -7.54
N ILE A 166 -20.48 -32.84 -7.04
CA ILE A 166 -20.78 -31.54 -6.45
C ILE A 166 -20.42 -30.40 -7.41
N ASP A 167 -21.36 -29.50 -7.69
CA ASP A 167 -21.13 -28.32 -8.55
C ASP A 167 -20.24 -27.29 -7.84
N LEU A 168 -18.93 -27.50 -7.95
CA LEU A 168 -17.89 -26.64 -7.39
C LEU A 168 -17.39 -25.61 -8.41
N VAL A 169 -17.00 -24.46 -7.91
CA VAL A 169 -16.28 -23.42 -8.68
C VAL A 169 -14.92 -23.20 -8.04
N LEU A 170 -13.85 -23.38 -8.80
CA LEU A 170 -12.48 -23.21 -8.34
C LEU A 170 -11.90 -21.87 -8.80
N ILE A 171 -11.21 -21.20 -7.90
CA ILE A 171 -10.41 -20.00 -8.19
C ILE A 171 -9.01 -20.25 -7.63
N LEU A 172 -8.06 -20.49 -8.51
CA LEU A 172 -6.69 -20.90 -8.16
C LEU A 172 -5.74 -19.73 -8.39
N ALA A 173 -5.13 -19.24 -7.34
CA ALA A 173 -4.20 -18.12 -7.39
C ALA A 173 -2.76 -18.62 -7.27
N ASN A 174 -1.94 -18.36 -8.30
CA ASN A 174 -0.56 -18.83 -8.39
C ASN A 174 -0.43 -20.29 -7.96
N PRO A 175 -1.13 -21.23 -8.62
CA PRO A 175 -1.18 -22.62 -8.19
C PRO A 175 0.23 -23.24 -8.15
N ALA A 176 0.54 -23.90 -7.04
CA ALA A 176 1.80 -24.61 -6.81
C ALA A 176 1.55 -26.10 -6.80
N THR A 177 1.34 -26.69 -7.99
CA THR A 177 0.96 -28.09 -8.15
C THR A 177 2.11 -28.97 -8.64
N SER A 178 3.21 -28.37 -9.11
CA SER A 178 4.42 -29.08 -9.51
C SER A 178 5.68 -28.38 -9.02
N LEU A 179 6.67 -29.14 -8.56
CA LEU A 179 7.97 -28.65 -8.13
C LEU A 179 9.09 -29.46 -8.77
N SER A 180 10.08 -28.80 -9.36
CA SER A 180 11.26 -29.49 -9.82
C SER A 180 12.18 -29.86 -8.65
N LYS A 181 12.87 -31.01 -8.75
CA LYS A 181 13.81 -31.48 -7.74
C LYS A 181 14.97 -30.48 -7.52
N SER A 182 15.35 -29.74 -8.56
CA SER A 182 16.37 -28.70 -8.51
C SER A 182 15.93 -27.50 -7.67
N LEU A 183 14.65 -27.14 -7.68
CA LEU A 183 14.08 -26.07 -6.86
C LEU A 183 14.12 -26.42 -5.37
N LEU A 184 13.78 -27.66 -5.01
CA LEU A 184 13.88 -28.15 -3.63
C LEU A 184 15.32 -28.06 -3.08
N GLN A 185 16.33 -28.32 -3.90
CA GLN A 185 17.74 -28.21 -3.52
C GLN A 185 18.21 -26.74 -3.46
N SER A 186 17.60 -25.85 -4.23
CA SER A 186 17.97 -24.44 -4.30
C SER A 186 17.30 -23.58 -3.22
N VAL A 187 16.25 -24.09 -2.55
CA VAL A 187 15.50 -23.31 -1.54
C VAL A 187 16.28 -23.09 -0.24
N ALA A 188 17.25 -23.94 0.08
CA ALA A 188 18.08 -23.78 1.29
C ALA A 188 18.82 -22.41 1.34
N PRO A 189 19.46 -21.89 0.26
CA PRO A 189 20.05 -20.56 0.22
C PRO A 189 19.01 -19.43 0.15
N PHE A 190 17.81 -19.68 -0.43
CA PHE A 190 16.73 -18.71 -0.52
C PHE A 190 16.00 -18.46 0.81
N SER A 191 16.20 -19.31 1.80
CA SER A 191 15.57 -19.17 3.12
C SER A 191 15.95 -17.85 3.81
N GLU A 192 17.17 -17.34 3.62
CA GLU A 192 17.60 -16.03 4.12
C GLU A 192 16.92 -14.85 3.41
N MET A 193 16.61 -15.01 2.12
CA MET A 193 15.95 -13.95 1.32
C MET A 193 14.45 -13.89 1.63
N ILE A 194 13.80 -15.03 1.86
CA ILE A 194 12.41 -15.13 2.32
C ILE A 194 12.29 -14.55 3.75
N HIS A 195 13.27 -14.77 4.60
CA HIS A 195 13.33 -14.22 5.97
C HIS A 195 13.38 -12.69 6.04
N LYS A 196 13.85 -12.03 4.98
CA LYS A 196 13.96 -10.56 4.94
C LYS A 196 12.69 -9.82 4.56
N HIS A 197 11.68 -10.46 3.95
CA HIS A 197 10.56 -9.76 3.30
C HIS A 197 9.15 -10.19 3.68
N LEU A 198 8.98 -11.24 4.49
CA LEU A 198 7.67 -11.68 4.99
C LEU A 198 7.82 -12.05 6.48
N ILE A 199 6.71 -12.13 7.25
CA ILE A 199 6.70 -12.88 8.52
C ILE A 199 6.75 -14.34 8.08
N PRO A 200 7.91 -14.99 8.06
CA PRO A 200 8.00 -16.30 7.43
C PRO A 200 7.59 -17.37 8.42
N PRO A 201 6.89 -18.40 7.94
CA PRO A 201 6.90 -19.65 8.67
C PRO A 201 8.36 -20.12 8.80
N PRO A 202 8.73 -20.82 9.89
CA PRO A 202 10.07 -21.41 10.06
C PRO A 202 10.49 -22.16 8.80
N VAL A 203 11.78 -22.10 8.45
CA VAL A 203 12.33 -22.77 7.26
C VAL A 203 11.90 -24.24 7.18
N GLU A 204 11.85 -24.90 8.31
CA GLU A 204 11.39 -26.29 8.43
C GLU A 204 9.95 -26.48 7.97
N THR A 205 9.08 -25.53 8.24
CA THR A 205 7.67 -25.56 7.80
C THR A 205 7.57 -25.34 6.30
N VAL A 206 8.34 -24.39 5.75
CA VAL A 206 8.41 -24.18 4.29
C VAL A 206 8.90 -25.45 3.61
N LEU A 207 10.00 -26.03 4.06
CA LEU A 207 10.57 -27.27 3.52
C LEU A 207 9.59 -28.45 3.61
N TRP A 208 8.88 -28.57 4.73
CA TRP A 208 7.85 -29.58 4.90
C TRP A 208 6.74 -29.46 3.85
N LYS A 209 6.19 -28.26 3.67
CA LYS A 209 5.12 -28.02 2.70
C LYS A 209 5.59 -28.16 1.25
N LEU A 210 6.81 -27.73 0.94
CA LEU A 210 7.39 -27.96 -0.39
C LEU A 210 7.61 -29.45 -0.68
N ARG A 211 8.03 -30.24 0.31
CA ARG A 211 8.12 -31.71 0.17
C ARG A 211 6.73 -32.31 -0.09
N MET A 212 5.70 -31.88 0.64
CA MET A 212 4.34 -32.33 0.38
C MET A 212 3.90 -32.07 -1.06
N ILE A 213 4.16 -30.87 -1.59
CA ILE A 213 3.84 -30.53 -2.99
C ILE A 213 4.57 -31.46 -3.94
N TYR A 214 5.87 -31.70 -3.71
CA TYR A 214 6.68 -32.59 -4.55
C TYR A 214 6.18 -34.03 -4.52
N GLU A 215 5.94 -34.58 -3.33
CA GLU A 215 5.47 -35.96 -3.14
C GLU A 215 4.07 -36.20 -3.73
N MET A 216 3.21 -35.17 -3.65
CA MET A 216 1.82 -35.30 -4.14
C MET A 216 1.64 -34.96 -5.61
N GLN A 217 2.67 -34.48 -6.30
CA GLN A 217 2.59 -34.12 -7.72
C GLN A 217 2.06 -35.28 -8.60
N SER A 218 2.64 -36.47 -8.47
CA SER A 218 2.23 -37.64 -9.26
C SER A 218 0.77 -38.04 -8.98
N TYR A 219 0.35 -37.92 -7.71
CA TYR A 219 -1.03 -38.18 -7.33
C TYR A 219 -1.97 -37.15 -7.96
N LEU A 220 -1.63 -35.88 -7.87
CA LEU A 220 -2.41 -34.80 -8.45
C LEU A 220 -2.54 -34.95 -9.97
N ASP A 221 -1.43 -35.18 -10.68
CA ASP A 221 -1.40 -35.31 -12.13
C ASP A 221 -2.30 -36.46 -12.60
N SER A 222 -2.35 -37.55 -11.85
CA SER A 222 -3.22 -38.69 -12.18
C SER A 222 -4.72 -38.43 -11.96
N HIS A 223 -5.09 -37.40 -11.21
CA HIS A 223 -6.48 -37.07 -10.85
C HIS A 223 -7.01 -35.79 -11.51
N LEU A 224 -6.16 -34.98 -12.16
CA LEU A 224 -6.60 -33.73 -12.79
C LEU A 224 -7.69 -33.89 -13.83
N HIS A 225 -7.70 -35.00 -14.55
CA HIS A 225 -8.72 -35.31 -15.56
C HIS A 225 -10.12 -35.53 -14.96
N ALA A 226 -10.21 -35.84 -13.67
CA ALA A 226 -11.48 -36.00 -12.96
C ALA A 226 -12.07 -34.69 -12.43
N VAL A 227 -11.39 -33.56 -12.62
CA VAL A 227 -11.88 -32.24 -12.20
C VAL A 227 -12.92 -31.74 -13.21
N GLU A 228 -14.19 -31.83 -12.87
CA GLU A 228 -15.31 -31.29 -13.67
C GLU A 228 -15.67 -29.85 -13.30
N ALA A 229 -15.12 -29.34 -12.20
CA ALA A 229 -15.39 -28.01 -11.68
C ALA A 229 -14.96 -26.90 -12.65
N GLN A 230 -15.79 -25.85 -12.77
CA GLN A 230 -15.36 -24.64 -13.46
C GLN A 230 -14.17 -24.04 -12.74
N THR A 231 -13.05 -23.85 -13.44
CA THR A 231 -11.78 -23.42 -12.86
C THR A 231 -11.32 -22.10 -13.47
N LEU A 232 -11.03 -21.12 -12.62
CA LEU A 232 -10.36 -19.86 -12.98
C LEU A 232 -8.97 -19.86 -12.37
N ILE A 233 -7.94 -19.82 -13.20
CA ILE A 233 -6.55 -19.69 -12.77
C ILE A 233 -6.15 -18.21 -12.86
N LEU A 234 -5.64 -17.68 -11.76
CA LEU A 234 -5.10 -16.32 -11.65
C LEU A 234 -3.59 -16.44 -11.47
N THR A 235 -2.79 -15.85 -12.36
CA THR A 235 -1.32 -15.89 -12.27
C THR A 235 -0.72 -14.51 -12.23
N SER A 236 0.32 -14.32 -11.42
CA SER A 236 1.19 -13.15 -11.45
C SER A 236 2.36 -13.37 -12.41
N GLY A 237 2.70 -12.36 -13.21
CA GLY A 237 3.67 -12.53 -14.32
C GLY A 237 5.13 -12.72 -13.92
N ASN A 238 5.51 -12.49 -12.66
CA ASN A 238 6.90 -12.46 -12.20
C ASN A 238 7.09 -13.13 -10.83
N ASP A 239 6.44 -14.26 -10.57
CA ASP A 239 6.73 -15.03 -9.36
C ASP A 239 8.14 -15.62 -9.47
N LEU A 240 9.00 -15.29 -8.48
CA LEU A 240 10.39 -15.72 -8.42
C LEU A 240 10.53 -17.21 -8.03
N LEU A 241 9.52 -17.79 -7.39
CA LEU A 241 9.56 -19.15 -6.87
C LEU A 241 9.05 -20.18 -7.87
N MET A 242 8.14 -19.78 -8.76
CA MET A 242 7.49 -20.69 -9.68
C MET A 242 7.31 -20.04 -11.06
N SER A 243 7.58 -20.79 -12.12
CA SER A 243 7.24 -20.37 -13.49
C SER A 243 5.72 -20.45 -13.70
N ASN A 244 4.99 -19.45 -13.19
CA ASN A 244 3.52 -19.42 -13.20
C ASN A 244 2.91 -19.59 -14.59
N LYS A 245 3.63 -19.16 -15.64
CA LYS A 245 3.17 -19.34 -17.02
C LYS A 245 3.20 -20.81 -17.42
N THR A 246 4.31 -21.50 -17.17
CA THR A 246 4.46 -22.93 -17.52
C THR A 246 3.44 -23.77 -16.75
N GLU A 247 3.22 -23.44 -15.47
CA GLU A 247 2.27 -24.15 -14.62
C GLU A 247 0.81 -23.91 -15.04
N SER A 248 0.45 -22.65 -15.35
CA SER A 248 -0.90 -22.34 -15.82
C SER A 248 -1.19 -22.93 -17.19
N ASP A 249 -0.21 -22.96 -18.11
CA ASP A 249 -0.34 -23.60 -19.41
C ASP A 249 -0.54 -25.12 -19.25
N ARG A 250 0.23 -25.76 -18.34
CA ARG A 250 0.08 -27.18 -18.00
C ARG A 250 -1.30 -27.48 -17.46
N LEU A 251 -1.74 -26.76 -16.43
CA LEU A 251 -3.06 -26.98 -15.82
C LEU A 251 -4.20 -26.72 -16.81
N SER A 252 -4.09 -25.68 -17.63
CA SER A 252 -5.12 -25.37 -18.62
C SER A 252 -5.24 -26.42 -19.72
N SER A 253 -4.15 -27.14 -20.01
CA SER A 253 -4.18 -28.26 -20.97
C SER A 253 -4.81 -29.54 -20.39
N MET A 254 -4.81 -29.69 -19.06
CA MET A 254 -5.32 -30.90 -18.38
C MET A 254 -6.75 -30.74 -17.84
N LEU A 255 -7.19 -29.51 -17.58
CA LEU A 255 -8.50 -29.19 -17.03
C LEU A 255 -9.50 -28.87 -18.14
N THR A 256 -10.64 -29.54 -18.14
CA THR A 256 -11.66 -29.45 -19.21
C THR A 256 -12.40 -28.13 -19.27
N ARG A 257 -12.55 -27.45 -18.12
CA ARG A 257 -13.29 -26.17 -17.96
C ARG A 257 -12.44 -25.13 -17.27
N CYS A 258 -11.36 -24.70 -17.94
CA CYS A 258 -10.36 -23.81 -17.35
C CYS A 258 -10.25 -22.50 -18.13
N GLU A 259 -10.24 -21.39 -17.39
CA GLU A 259 -9.89 -20.05 -17.88
C GLU A 259 -8.65 -19.55 -17.13
N VAL A 260 -7.66 -19.02 -17.86
CA VAL A 260 -6.43 -18.46 -17.26
C VAL A 260 -6.43 -16.95 -17.43
N ARG A 261 -6.16 -16.22 -16.34
CA ARG A 261 -5.95 -14.79 -16.34
C ARG A 261 -4.60 -14.45 -15.74
N SER A 262 -3.74 -13.88 -16.55
CA SER A 262 -2.39 -13.48 -16.15
C SER A 262 -2.33 -11.97 -15.86
N PHE A 263 -1.76 -11.63 -14.73
CA PHE A 263 -1.47 -10.26 -14.29
C PHE A 263 0.02 -10.01 -14.47
N VAL A 264 0.44 -9.58 -15.65
CA VAL A 264 1.84 -9.56 -16.12
C VAL A 264 2.76 -8.67 -15.28
N ASP A 265 2.21 -7.74 -14.52
CA ASP A 265 2.95 -6.69 -13.83
C ASP A 265 3.12 -6.91 -12.31
N HIS A 266 2.82 -8.09 -11.78
CA HIS A 266 2.89 -8.37 -10.35
C HIS A 266 3.99 -9.36 -10.00
N ARG A 267 4.89 -8.95 -9.06
CA ARG A 267 5.96 -9.78 -8.48
C ARG A 267 5.55 -10.46 -7.18
N ASP A 268 4.37 -10.14 -6.64
CA ASP A 268 3.93 -10.55 -5.30
C ASP A 268 2.74 -11.52 -5.35
N PRO A 269 2.48 -12.22 -4.23
CA PRO A 269 1.29 -13.06 -4.09
C PRO A 269 0.03 -12.29 -4.48
N LEU A 270 -0.79 -12.90 -5.33
CA LEU A 270 -1.94 -12.28 -6.00
C LEU A 270 -2.96 -11.65 -5.05
N PHE A 271 -3.03 -12.15 -3.81
CA PHE A 271 -3.99 -11.70 -2.81
C PHE A 271 -3.44 -10.69 -1.83
N LEU A 272 -2.11 -10.65 -1.61
CA LEU A 272 -1.49 -9.74 -0.64
C LEU A 272 -1.32 -8.31 -1.15
N ARG A 273 -1.38 -8.10 -2.48
CA ARG A 273 -1.34 -6.76 -3.06
C ARG A 273 -2.50 -6.54 -4.02
N VAL A 274 -3.41 -5.70 -3.61
CA VAL A 274 -4.45 -5.17 -4.48
C VAL A 274 -3.90 -3.99 -5.24
N SER A 275 -3.12 -4.24 -6.30
CA SER A 275 -2.95 -3.23 -7.32
C SER A 275 -3.68 -3.68 -8.57
N TYR A 276 -4.86 -3.11 -8.75
CA TYR A 276 -5.63 -3.28 -9.96
C TYR A 276 -4.93 -2.59 -11.13
N TYR A 277 -4.23 -3.36 -11.96
CA TYR A 277 -3.88 -2.91 -13.30
C TYR A 277 -4.90 -3.48 -14.29
N ARG A 278 -5.91 -2.68 -14.61
CA ARG A 278 -6.63 -2.87 -15.87
C ARG A 278 -5.65 -2.52 -17.00
N ARG A 279 -5.32 -3.45 -17.88
CA ARG A 279 -4.67 -3.12 -19.15
C ARG A 279 -5.51 -2.05 -19.85
N GLY A 280 -4.93 -0.83 -20.06
CA GLY A 280 -5.57 0.28 -20.76
C GLY A 280 -6.48 1.19 -19.91
N ALA A 281 -6.66 0.93 -18.60
CA ALA A 281 -7.29 1.87 -17.69
C ALA A 281 -6.22 2.60 -16.86
N SER A 282 -6.32 3.91 -16.73
CA SER A 282 -5.48 4.68 -15.81
C SER A 282 -5.72 4.16 -14.39
N VAL A 283 -4.62 3.88 -13.67
CA VAL A 283 -4.67 3.47 -12.26
C VAL A 283 -5.29 4.61 -11.45
N ASP A 284 -6.33 4.32 -10.69
CA ASP A 284 -6.87 5.28 -9.74
C ASP A 284 -6.19 5.11 -8.37
N TYR A 285 -5.12 5.86 -8.15
CA TYR A 285 -4.32 5.81 -6.93
C TYR A 285 -5.07 6.22 -5.66
N ILE A 286 -6.23 6.83 -5.80
CA ILE A 286 -7.06 7.31 -4.68
C ILE A 286 -8.21 6.33 -4.40
N SER A 287 -9.05 6.05 -5.42
CA SER A 287 -10.26 5.24 -5.23
C SER A 287 -9.96 3.74 -5.11
N ASP A 288 -8.89 3.27 -5.76
CA ASP A 288 -8.47 1.85 -5.71
C ASP A 288 -7.43 1.57 -4.60
N TYR A 289 -7.14 2.57 -3.75
CA TYR A 289 -6.16 2.43 -2.67
C TYR A 289 -6.75 1.67 -1.47
N PHE A 290 -5.94 0.73 -0.94
CA PHE A 290 -6.21 0.01 0.29
C PHE A 290 -5.10 0.29 1.31
N PRO A 291 -5.43 0.80 2.50
CA PRO A 291 -4.45 1.07 3.54
C PRO A 291 -3.82 -0.26 4.04
N PRO A 292 -2.53 -0.24 4.37
CA PRO A 292 -1.88 -1.39 4.98
C PRO A 292 -2.48 -1.68 6.35
N THR A 293 -2.46 -2.94 6.73
CA THR A 293 -2.80 -3.33 8.10
C THR A 293 -1.74 -2.83 9.09
N PRO A 294 -2.04 -2.69 10.39
CA PRO A 294 -1.05 -2.27 11.37
C PRO A 294 0.22 -3.12 11.39
N SER A 295 0.12 -4.42 11.13
CA SER A 295 1.28 -5.32 11.03
C SER A 295 2.11 -5.07 9.77
N GLU A 296 1.47 -4.88 8.63
CA GLU A 296 2.14 -4.54 7.36
C GLU A 296 2.80 -3.17 7.46
N LEU A 297 2.09 -2.17 8.03
CA LEU A 297 2.63 -0.85 8.26
C LEU A 297 3.91 -0.92 9.13
N LYS A 298 3.88 -1.70 10.21
CA LYS A 298 5.05 -1.92 11.07
C LYS A 298 6.22 -2.52 10.31
N MET A 299 5.98 -3.51 9.43
CA MET A 299 7.01 -4.10 8.58
C MET A 299 7.58 -3.10 7.57
N ILE A 300 6.69 -2.32 6.93
CA ILE A 300 7.08 -1.32 5.92
C ILE A 300 7.92 -0.21 6.55
N LEU A 301 7.57 0.22 7.76
CA LEU A 301 8.28 1.27 8.47
C LEU A 301 9.54 0.77 9.21
N GLN A 302 9.67 -0.54 9.44
CA GLN A 302 10.83 -1.11 10.15
C GLN A 302 12.19 -0.72 9.55
N PRO A 303 12.42 -0.76 8.21
CA PRO A 303 13.68 -0.32 7.60
C PRO A 303 14.01 1.15 7.86
N PHE A 304 13.02 1.98 8.16
CA PHE A 304 13.16 3.41 8.40
C PHE A 304 13.27 3.78 9.89
N ARG A 305 13.08 2.83 10.81
CA ARG A 305 13.15 3.09 12.27
C ARG A 305 14.48 3.70 12.71
N TRP A 306 15.59 3.27 12.08
CA TRP A 306 16.89 3.86 12.37
C TRP A 306 16.94 5.37 12.07
N MET A 307 16.21 5.82 11.05
CA MET A 307 16.11 7.26 10.70
C MET A 307 15.40 8.02 11.82
N ASN A 308 14.29 7.50 12.35
CA ASN A 308 13.61 8.12 13.50
C ASN A 308 14.53 8.22 14.71
N THR A 309 15.32 7.18 15.00
CA THR A 309 16.28 7.20 16.12
C THR A 309 17.45 8.14 15.86
N ALA A 310 18.02 8.11 14.66
CA ALA A 310 19.21 8.88 14.33
C ALA A 310 18.91 10.37 14.11
N LEU A 311 17.74 10.70 13.54
CA LEU A 311 17.35 12.06 13.20
C LEU A 311 16.44 12.70 14.25
N ASP A 312 15.80 11.89 15.10
CA ASP A 312 14.93 12.29 16.22
C ASP A 312 14.10 13.55 15.91
N PRO A 313 13.14 13.47 14.97
CA PRO A 313 12.46 14.65 14.44
C PRO A 313 11.68 15.38 15.53
N VAL A 314 11.88 16.68 15.60
CA VAL A 314 11.13 17.57 16.49
C VAL A 314 9.95 18.16 15.71
N MET A 315 8.74 17.72 16.05
CA MET A 315 7.50 18.25 15.49
C MET A 315 6.94 19.30 16.44
N ILE A 316 6.59 20.49 15.93
CA ILE A 316 5.95 21.58 16.67
C ILE A 316 4.73 22.00 15.87
N SER A 317 3.56 21.96 16.49
CA SER A 317 2.32 22.36 15.81
C SER A 317 1.60 23.48 16.55
N THR A 318 0.82 24.26 15.79
CA THR A 318 0.06 25.41 16.33
C THR A 318 -1.41 25.02 16.45
N ARG A 319 -1.95 25.04 17.65
CA ARG A 319 -3.39 24.84 17.89
C ARG A 319 -4.23 25.96 17.29
N VAL A 320 -5.52 25.74 17.14
CA VAL A 320 -6.48 26.78 16.69
C VAL A 320 -6.46 28.00 17.62
N SER A 321 -6.19 27.78 18.92
CA SER A 321 -5.99 28.87 19.92
C SER A 321 -4.79 29.78 19.64
N GLY A 322 -3.82 29.30 18.82
CA GLY A 322 -2.52 29.99 18.61
C GLY A 322 -1.40 29.43 19.51
N GLU A 323 -1.69 28.53 20.43
CA GLU A 323 -0.73 27.87 21.32
C GLU A 323 0.19 26.95 20.54
N LEU A 324 1.50 27.00 20.77
CA LEU A 324 2.48 26.09 20.25
C LEU A 324 2.56 24.84 21.14
N VAL A 325 2.54 23.68 20.53
CA VAL A 325 2.66 22.41 21.23
C VAL A 325 3.67 21.50 20.54
N ARG A 326 4.42 20.74 21.33
CA ARG A 326 5.29 19.68 20.79
C ARG A 326 4.45 18.51 20.31
N GLY A 327 4.74 18.01 19.12
CA GLY A 327 3.98 16.96 18.45
C GLY A 327 3.02 17.51 17.39
N LEU A 328 2.14 16.65 16.93
CA LEU A 328 1.19 16.93 15.84
C LEU A 328 -0.21 17.34 16.34
N GLY A 329 -0.40 17.54 17.64
CA GLY A 329 -1.70 17.81 18.26
C GLY A 329 -2.40 19.13 17.85
N GLY A 330 -1.71 20.01 17.09
CA GLY A 330 -2.31 21.20 16.46
C GLY A 330 -2.90 20.92 15.07
N ILE A 331 -2.66 19.75 14.50
CA ILE A 331 -3.15 19.36 13.17
C ILE A 331 -4.58 18.85 13.29
N PRO A 332 -5.52 19.26 12.42
CA PRO A 332 -6.87 18.71 12.42
C PRO A 332 -6.87 17.21 12.17
N SER A 333 -7.51 16.43 13.04
CA SER A 333 -7.63 14.98 12.90
C SER A 333 -8.59 14.54 11.78
N GLN A 334 -9.48 15.45 11.36
CA GLN A 334 -10.45 15.18 10.30
C GLN A 334 -10.20 16.07 9.09
N GLY A 335 -10.16 15.44 7.90
CA GLY A 335 -9.99 16.11 6.63
C GLY A 335 -11.28 16.73 6.08
N PRO A 336 -11.21 17.37 4.90
CA PRO A 336 -10.01 17.45 4.06
C PRO A 336 -8.96 18.43 4.60
N VAL A 337 -7.69 18.03 4.61
CA VAL A 337 -6.55 18.85 5.05
C VAL A 337 -5.45 18.82 3.98
N ILE A 338 -4.86 19.98 3.69
CA ILE A 338 -3.66 20.09 2.86
C ILE A 338 -2.50 20.57 3.74
N LEU A 339 -1.51 19.69 3.95
CA LEU A 339 -0.22 20.04 4.52
C LEU A 339 0.65 20.57 3.38
N VAL A 340 1.14 21.80 3.47
CA VAL A 340 1.95 22.41 2.41
C VAL A 340 3.22 23.04 2.98
N GLY A 341 4.39 22.68 2.43
CA GLY A 341 5.66 23.14 2.97
C GLY A 341 6.82 23.01 1.99
N ASN A 342 8.04 23.29 2.50
CA ASN A 342 9.29 23.10 1.76
C ASN A 342 9.73 21.64 1.79
N HIS A 343 10.46 21.23 0.75
CA HIS A 343 10.98 19.86 0.61
C HIS A 343 12.48 19.82 0.89
N MET A 344 12.92 18.84 1.67
CA MET A 344 14.33 18.61 1.93
C MET A 344 14.97 17.69 0.85
N MET A 345 16.27 17.79 0.71
CA MET A 345 17.05 16.92 -0.16
C MET A 345 16.80 15.45 0.13
N MET A 346 16.67 14.64 -0.92
CA MET A 346 16.44 13.19 -0.86
C MET A 346 15.14 12.76 -0.15
N SER A 347 14.17 13.63 0.04
CA SER A 347 12.86 13.33 0.65
C SER A 347 12.94 12.76 2.08
N VAL A 348 13.97 13.06 2.84
CA VAL A 348 14.13 12.57 4.22
C VAL A 348 12.99 13.08 5.12
N ASP A 349 12.58 14.33 4.91
CA ASP A 349 11.43 14.96 5.55
C ASP A 349 10.12 14.22 5.31
N ALA A 350 9.84 13.84 4.07
CA ALA A 350 8.57 13.21 3.69
C ALA A 350 8.38 11.85 4.35
N VAL A 351 9.44 11.02 4.41
CA VAL A 351 9.39 9.69 5.03
C VAL A 351 9.12 9.81 6.54
N LEU A 352 9.82 10.72 7.23
CA LEU A 352 9.64 10.94 8.66
C LEU A 352 8.25 11.52 8.96
N LEU A 353 7.83 12.51 8.18
CA LEU A 353 6.54 13.15 8.35
C LEU A 353 5.39 12.15 8.19
N VAL A 354 5.35 11.42 7.08
CA VAL A 354 4.30 10.42 6.82
C VAL A 354 4.32 9.32 7.88
N SER A 355 5.51 8.84 8.30
CA SER A 355 5.60 7.82 9.34
C SER A 355 5.09 8.33 10.69
N SER A 356 5.42 9.57 11.09
CA SER A 356 4.94 10.15 12.36
C SER A 356 3.41 10.32 12.36
N PHE A 357 2.81 10.78 11.28
CA PHE A 357 1.35 10.86 11.19
C PHE A 357 0.67 9.50 11.34
N TRP A 358 1.24 8.46 10.74
CA TRP A 358 0.72 7.10 10.87
C TRP A 358 0.89 6.53 12.28
N THR A 359 2.06 6.73 12.90
CA THR A 359 2.39 6.09 14.19
C THR A 359 1.82 6.85 15.38
N ASP A 360 1.85 8.19 15.36
CA ASP A 360 1.53 9.01 16.51
C ASP A 360 0.05 9.42 16.53
N GLU A 361 -0.52 9.72 15.35
CA GLU A 361 -1.88 10.23 15.24
C GLU A 361 -2.86 9.22 14.60
N ASN A 362 -2.37 8.10 14.06
CA ASN A 362 -3.15 7.16 13.27
C ASN A 362 -3.86 7.84 12.07
N ILE A 363 -3.21 8.85 11.51
CA ILE A 363 -3.68 9.61 10.35
C ILE A 363 -2.90 9.19 9.11
N MET A 364 -3.62 8.77 8.07
CA MET A 364 -3.03 8.52 6.76
C MET A 364 -2.87 9.83 6.00
N VAL A 365 -1.63 10.20 5.72
CA VAL A 365 -1.30 11.36 4.88
C VAL A 365 -0.91 10.92 3.48
N ARG A 366 -1.62 11.40 2.46
CA ARG A 366 -1.36 11.10 1.06
C ARG A 366 -0.32 12.04 0.48
N GLY A 367 0.91 11.57 0.30
CA GLY A 367 1.96 12.33 -0.39
C GLY A 367 1.66 12.46 -1.89
N MET A 368 1.60 13.71 -2.40
CA MET A 368 1.54 13.97 -3.84
C MET A 368 2.96 13.99 -4.39
N ALA A 369 3.40 12.85 -4.93
CA ALA A 369 4.76 12.67 -5.40
C ALA A 369 4.88 12.71 -6.92
N HIS A 370 6.11 12.89 -7.43
CA HIS A 370 6.34 12.96 -8.87
C HIS A 370 5.95 11.64 -9.56
N PRO A 371 5.34 11.65 -10.76
CA PRO A 371 4.94 10.45 -11.50
C PRO A 371 6.04 9.41 -11.69
N LEU A 372 7.30 9.85 -11.72
CA LEU A 372 8.48 8.98 -11.81
C LEU A 372 8.49 7.84 -10.75
N PHE A 373 7.88 8.05 -9.59
CA PHE A 373 7.78 7.05 -8.53
C PHE A 373 6.68 6.01 -8.77
N PHE A 374 5.84 6.20 -9.78
CA PHE A 374 4.66 5.37 -10.03
C PHE A 374 4.67 4.74 -11.42
N GLU A 375 5.31 5.37 -12.39
CA GLU A 375 5.34 4.93 -13.78
C GLU A 375 6.58 4.08 -14.05
N ARG A 376 6.38 2.99 -14.79
CA ARG A 376 7.51 2.21 -15.32
C ARG A 376 8.16 2.98 -16.45
N LEU A 377 9.43 3.24 -16.29
CA LEU A 377 10.26 3.80 -17.35
C LEU A 377 10.47 2.77 -18.46
N LYS A 378 10.77 3.27 -19.67
CA LYS A 378 11.02 2.43 -20.84
C LYS A 378 12.12 1.41 -20.56
N LYS A 379 11.91 0.14 -20.95
CA LYS A 379 12.96 -0.90 -20.88
C LYS A 379 14.21 -0.38 -21.59
N GLY A 380 15.33 -0.32 -20.87
CA GLY A 380 16.61 0.17 -21.40
C GLY A 380 16.93 1.64 -21.08
N GLY A 381 16.06 2.37 -20.39
CA GLY A 381 16.37 3.70 -19.88
C GLY A 381 17.41 3.66 -18.74
N LYS A 382 18.08 4.78 -18.49
CA LYS A 382 19.11 4.92 -17.45
C LYS A 382 18.55 5.30 -16.08
N LEU A 383 17.31 5.79 -16.04
CA LEU A 383 16.64 6.03 -14.76
C LEU A 383 16.36 4.70 -14.06
N PRO A 384 16.67 4.58 -12.76
CA PRO A 384 16.28 3.42 -11.98
C PRO A 384 14.75 3.31 -11.97
N ASP A 385 14.24 2.09 -12.10
CA ASP A 385 12.81 1.83 -11.96
C ASP A 385 12.38 2.02 -10.49
N LEU A 386 12.04 3.26 -10.14
CA LEU A 386 11.62 3.65 -8.81
C LEU A 386 10.21 3.12 -8.46
N SER A 387 9.47 2.62 -9.45
CA SER A 387 8.19 1.94 -9.22
C SER A 387 8.36 0.65 -8.40
N MET A 388 9.58 0.13 -8.33
CA MET A 388 9.91 -0.97 -7.40
C MET A 388 9.89 -0.54 -5.93
N LEU A 389 10.01 0.75 -5.65
CA LEU A 389 9.85 1.30 -4.29
C LEU A 389 8.36 1.52 -4.00
N ASP A 390 7.58 0.46 -4.02
CA ASP A 390 6.14 0.46 -3.72
C ASP A 390 5.77 1.12 -2.37
N VAL A 391 6.76 1.45 -1.55
CA VAL A 391 6.58 2.07 -0.23
C VAL A 391 5.74 3.35 -0.31
N ILE A 392 6.02 4.23 -1.28
CA ILE A 392 5.27 5.50 -1.43
C ILE A 392 3.80 5.21 -1.69
N ARG A 393 3.50 4.26 -2.58
CA ARG A 393 2.14 3.87 -2.92
C ARG A 393 1.43 3.17 -1.76
N VAL A 394 2.12 2.25 -1.08
CA VAL A 394 1.57 1.51 0.07
C VAL A 394 1.27 2.44 1.24
N LEU A 395 2.07 3.48 1.44
CA LEU A 395 1.82 4.53 2.44
C LEU A 395 0.74 5.54 2.00
N GLY A 396 0.10 5.36 0.86
CA GLY A 396 -1.01 6.18 0.39
C GLY A 396 -0.62 7.30 -0.57
N GLY A 397 0.64 7.35 -1.02
CA GLY A 397 1.10 8.32 -2.00
C GLY A 397 0.44 8.15 -3.38
N ALA A 398 0.27 9.25 -4.09
CA ALA A 398 -0.31 9.31 -5.43
C ALA A 398 0.49 10.23 -6.34
N PRO A 399 0.47 10.01 -7.68
CA PRO A 399 1.08 10.94 -8.62
C PRO A 399 0.47 12.32 -8.50
N VAL A 400 1.32 13.35 -8.40
CA VAL A 400 0.85 14.73 -8.34
C VAL A 400 0.08 15.09 -9.62
N SER A 401 -1.19 15.41 -9.44
CA SER A 401 -2.07 15.91 -10.51
C SER A 401 -3.29 16.59 -9.91
N ALA A 402 -3.91 17.51 -10.66
CA ALA A 402 -5.16 18.14 -10.24
C ALA A 402 -6.27 17.10 -9.99
N THR A 403 -6.34 16.06 -10.81
CA THR A 403 -7.34 14.98 -10.67
C THR A 403 -7.15 14.19 -9.38
N ASN A 404 -5.91 13.81 -9.04
CA ASN A 404 -5.65 13.06 -7.82
C ASN A 404 -5.84 13.92 -6.57
N LEU A 405 -5.46 15.20 -6.61
CA LEU A 405 -5.74 16.14 -5.53
C LEU A 405 -7.25 16.31 -5.32
N TYR A 406 -8.00 16.51 -6.40
CA TYR A 406 -9.47 16.59 -6.37
C TYR A 406 -10.08 15.36 -5.70
N LYS A 407 -9.71 14.15 -6.14
CA LYS A 407 -10.21 12.89 -5.58
C LYS A 407 -9.83 12.71 -4.12
N ALA A 408 -8.60 13.04 -3.73
CA ALA A 408 -8.15 12.93 -2.34
C ALA A 408 -8.96 13.85 -1.41
N LEU A 409 -9.19 15.10 -1.81
CA LEU A 409 -10.00 16.03 -1.02
C LEU A 409 -11.47 15.65 -0.98
N SER A 410 -12.02 15.09 -2.08
CA SER A 410 -13.42 14.64 -2.12
C SER A 410 -13.74 13.48 -1.17
N ILE A 411 -12.74 12.70 -0.76
CA ILE A 411 -12.86 11.64 0.24
C ILE A 411 -12.31 12.05 1.61
N ASN A 412 -12.23 13.37 1.88
CA ASN A 412 -11.77 13.94 3.15
C ASN A 412 -10.37 13.51 3.60
N SER A 413 -9.44 13.27 2.66
CA SER A 413 -8.08 12.86 2.99
C SER A 413 -7.22 14.02 3.51
N HIS A 414 -6.18 13.65 4.28
CA HIS A 414 -5.02 14.50 4.53
C HIS A 414 -4.06 14.35 3.36
N VAL A 415 -3.62 15.46 2.80
CA VAL A 415 -2.74 15.52 1.63
C VAL A 415 -1.46 16.26 1.98
N LEU A 416 -0.30 15.71 1.62
CA LEU A 416 1.00 16.37 1.73
C LEU A 416 1.42 16.86 0.34
N LEU A 417 1.68 18.15 0.23
CA LEU A 417 2.04 18.81 -1.01
C LEU A 417 3.31 19.64 -0.81
N TYR A 418 4.24 19.45 -1.74
CA TYR A 418 5.47 20.23 -1.85
C TYR A 418 5.45 21.04 -3.16
N PRO A 419 5.05 22.33 -3.15
CA PRO A 419 4.98 23.11 -4.39
C PRO A 419 6.31 23.26 -5.12
N GLY A 420 7.43 23.27 -4.40
CA GLY A 420 8.78 23.31 -4.99
C GLY A 420 9.19 22.02 -5.71
N GLY A 421 8.66 20.88 -5.26
CA GLY A 421 8.88 19.56 -5.89
C GLY A 421 10.36 19.24 -6.09
N PHE A 422 10.73 18.74 -7.28
CA PHE A 422 12.10 18.36 -7.59
C PHE A 422 13.10 19.52 -7.55
N ARG A 423 12.67 20.79 -7.74
CA ARG A 423 13.59 21.93 -7.66
C ARG A 423 14.11 22.15 -6.25
N GLU A 424 13.29 21.89 -5.23
CA GLU A 424 13.72 21.89 -3.83
C GLU A 424 14.46 20.58 -3.48
N LEU A 425 13.93 19.43 -3.90
CA LEU A 425 14.56 18.13 -3.67
C LEU A 425 15.99 18.03 -4.19
N PHE A 426 16.28 18.70 -5.32
CA PHE A 426 17.57 18.77 -5.99
C PHE A 426 18.11 20.19 -6.02
N HIS A 427 18.06 20.89 -4.90
CA HIS A 427 18.64 22.24 -4.77
C HIS A 427 20.16 22.21 -4.94
N GLN A 428 20.73 23.37 -5.22
CA GLN A 428 22.17 23.54 -5.39
C GLN A 428 22.83 24.00 -4.08
N LYS A 429 24.17 24.03 -4.06
CA LYS A 429 24.94 24.54 -2.92
C LYS A 429 24.54 25.96 -2.58
N GLY A 430 24.29 26.24 -1.31
CA GLY A 430 23.87 27.55 -0.82
C GLY A 430 22.41 27.90 -1.08
N GLU A 431 21.63 26.91 -1.50
CA GLU A 431 20.18 27.04 -1.66
C GLU A 431 19.40 26.28 -0.59
N GLU A 432 20.08 25.75 0.41
CA GLU A 432 19.45 25.05 1.53
C GLU A 432 18.35 25.93 2.15
N HIS A 433 17.16 25.35 2.34
CA HIS A 433 15.99 26.01 2.91
C HIS A 433 15.35 27.13 2.07
N LYS A 434 15.77 27.34 0.81
CA LYS A 434 15.10 28.27 -0.10
C LYS A 434 13.84 27.64 -0.69
N LEU A 435 12.78 28.43 -0.81
CA LEU A 435 11.54 28.02 -1.47
C LEU A 435 11.61 28.30 -2.97
N PHE A 436 11.29 27.27 -3.77
CA PHE A 436 11.20 27.36 -5.23
C PHE A 436 9.76 27.05 -5.69
N TRP A 437 8.80 27.75 -5.11
CA TRP A 437 7.40 27.55 -5.42
C TRP A 437 7.00 28.23 -6.73
N PRO A 438 6.25 27.57 -7.62
CA PRO A 438 5.74 28.18 -8.83
C PRO A 438 4.69 29.23 -8.51
N ALA A 439 4.60 30.28 -9.32
CA ALA A 439 3.58 31.34 -9.17
C ALA A 439 2.19 30.83 -9.61
N LYS A 440 1.67 29.78 -8.93
CA LYS A 440 0.39 29.13 -9.26
C LYS A 440 -0.36 28.76 -8.01
N SER A 441 -1.56 29.30 -7.88
CA SER A 441 -2.44 29.17 -6.70
C SER A 441 -3.46 28.01 -6.80
N GLU A 442 -3.25 27.02 -7.70
CA GLU A 442 -4.23 25.97 -7.96
C GLU A 442 -4.61 25.14 -6.72
N PHE A 443 -3.66 24.86 -5.83
CA PHE A 443 -3.98 24.09 -4.63
C PHE A 443 -4.86 24.90 -3.66
N VAL A 444 -4.71 26.23 -3.62
CA VAL A 444 -5.54 27.14 -2.82
C VAL A 444 -6.98 27.12 -3.34
N ARG A 445 -7.16 27.24 -4.65
CA ARG A 445 -8.49 27.15 -5.28
C ARG A 445 -9.12 25.77 -5.07
N MET A 446 -8.30 24.72 -5.14
CA MET A 446 -8.78 23.37 -4.87
C MET A 446 -9.20 23.20 -3.40
N ALA A 447 -8.44 23.78 -2.45
CA ALA A 447 -8.81 23.80 -1.03
C ALA A 447 -10.13 24.53 -0.80
N ALA A 448 -10.33 25.71 -1.42
CA ALA A 448 -11.57 26.46 -1.32
C ALA A 448 -12.77 25.68 -1.86
N ARG A 449 -12.60 24.92 -2.95
CA ARG A 449 -13.67 24.09 -3.52
C ARG A 449 -14.23 23.05 -2.55
N PHE A 450 -13.38 22.50 -1.69
CA PHE A 450 -13.75 21.44 -0.74
C PHE A 450 -13.89 21.95 0.70
N GLY A 451 -13.75 23.26 0.95
CA GLY A 451 -13.72 23.80 2.29
C GLY A 451 -12.55 23.22 3.13
N ALA A 452 -11.47 22.81 2.48
CA ALA A 452 -10.35 22.16 3.13
C ALA A 452 -9.62 23.11 4.09
N LYS A 453 -8.93 22.53 5.07
CA LYS A 453 -8.00 23.29 5.92
C LYS A 453 -6.60 23.20 5.34
N ILE A 454 -5.96 24.35 5.13
CA ILE A 454 -4.56 24.40 4.71
C ILE A 454 -3.71 24.58 5.96
N VAL A 455 -2.71 23.71 6.14
CA VAL A 455 -1.74 23.78 7.23
C VAL A 455 -0.37 24.00 6.62
N PRO A 456 0.12 25.24 6.60
CA PRO A 456 1.48 25.52 6.16
C PRO A 456 2.49 24.96 7.16
N PHE A 457 3.62 24.44 6.66
CA PHE A 457 4.71 24.00 7.52
C PHE A 457 6.07 24.33 6.93
N GLY A 458 7.04 24.56 7.82
CA GLY A 458 8.46 24.66 7.48
C GLY A 458 9.24 23.51 8.07
N CYS A 459 10.30 23.08 7.38
CA CYS A 459 11.22 22.07 7.91
C CYS A 459 12.68 22.46 7.64
N VAL A 460 13.58 22.10 8.60
CA VAL A 460 15.03 22.37 8.52
C VAL A 460 15.82 21.25 9.15
N GLY A 461 17.12 21.18 8.81
CA GLY A 461 18.07 20.23 9.41
C GLY A 461 18.76 19.31 8.43
N GLU A 462 18.45 19.37 7.13
CA GLU A 462 19.11 18.57 6.08
C GLU A 462 20.64 18.81 6.06
N ASP A 463 21.05 20.05 6.29
CA ASP A 463 22.44 20.50 6.36
C ASP A 463 23.22 19.87 7.55
N ASP A 464 22.52 19.35 8.55
CA ASP A 464 23.09 18.58 9.65
C ASP A 464 23.15 17.07 9.35
N VAL A 465 22.55 16.61 8.26
CA VAL A 465 22.48 15.18 7.87
C VAL A 465 23.42 14.86 6.73
N VAL A 466 23.45 15.74 5.72
CA VAL A 466 24.26 15.56 4.52
C VAL A 466 24.98 16.86 4.13
N GLN A 467 26.11 16.69 3.46
CA GLN A 467 26.81 17.79 2.80
C GLN A 467 26.82 17.56 1.30
N LEU A 468 26.31 18.52 0.54
CA LEU A 468 26.33 18.46 -0.91
C LEU A 468 27.75 18.74 -1.43
N LEU A 469 28.41 17.70 -2.00
CA LEU A 469 29.77 17.80 -2.53
C LEU A 469 29.78 18.27 -3.97
N LEU A 470 28.93 17.70 -4.83
CA LEU A 470 28.79 18.08 -6.25
C LEU A 470 27.32 18.32 -6.54
N ASP A 471 26.98 19.56 -6.81
CA ASP A 471 25.68 19.94 -7.31
C ASP A 471 25.57 19.78 -8.84
N ARG A 472 24.43 20.17 -9.40
CA ARG A 472 24.21 20.15 -10.85
C ARG A 472 25.26 20.98 -11.61
N ASN A 473 25.55 22.18 -11.13
CA ASN A 473 26.48 23.09 -11.82
C ASN A 473 27.90 22.53 -11.85
N ASP A 474 28.31 21.85 -10.77
CA ASP A 474 29.61 21.18 -10.74
C ASP A 474 29.64 19.99 -11.72
N GLN A 475 28.58 19.18 -11.72
CA GLN A 475 28.50 18.00 -12.59
C GLN A 475 28.42 18.38 -14.08
N MET A 476 27.73 19.49 -14.43
CA MET A 476 27.60 19.98 -15.79
C MET A 476 28.94 20.47 -16.40
N LYS A 477 29.98 20.72 -15.58
CA LYS A 477 31.34 21.04 -16.05
C LYS A 477 32.06 19.81 -16.63
N PHE A 478 31.59 18.60 -16.31
CA PHE A 478 32.20 17.34 -16.77
C PHE A 478 31.39 16.76 -17.94
N PRO A 479 31.93 16.71 -19.18
CA PRO A 479 31.16 16.30 -20.36
C PRO A 479 30.41 14.97 -20.23
N PRO A 480 30.98 13.88 -19.64
CA PRO A 480 30.25 12.62 -19.46
C PRO A 480 29.04 12.75 -18.50
N LEU A 481 29.20 13.53 -17.42
CA LEU A 481 28.11 13.75 -16.46
C LEU A 481 27.03 14.65 -17.05
N LYS A 482 27.43 15.68 -17.82
CA LYS A 482 26.49 16.54 -18.56
C LYS A 482 25.61 15.72 -19.50
N ALA A 483 26.20 14.86 -20.35
CA ALA A 483 25.46 14.01 -21.27
C ALA A 483 24.48 13.07 -20.49
N PHE A 484 24.92 12.53 -19.37
CA PHE A 484 24.11 11.69 -18.52
C PHE A 484 22.91 12.44 -17.91
N ILE A 485 23.11 13.67 -17.39
CA ILE A 485 22.05 14.53 -16.83
C ILE A 485 21.03 14.91 -17.90
N GLU A 486 21.50 15.27 -19.10
CA GLU A 486 20.62 15.64 -20.22
C GLU A 486 19.75 14.44 -20.64
N GLU A 487 20.33 13.25 -20.70
CA GLU A 487 19.59 12.01 -21.00
C GLU A 487 18.57 11.67 -19.92
N LEU A 488 18.96 11.67 -18.62
CA LEU A 488 18.06 11.46 -17.51
C LEU A 488 16.87 12.43 -17.52
N THR A 489 17.16 13.70 -17.77
CA THR A 489 16.12 14.74 -17.84
C THR A 489 15.19 14.53 -19.03
N GLY A 490 15.72 14.03 -20.16
CA GLY A 490 14.93 13.70 -21.34
C GLY A 490 13.99 12.51 -21.14
N GLU A 491 14.35 11.55 -20.27
CA GLU A 491 13.53 10.39 -19.93
C GLU A 491 12.39 10.71 -18.97
N ALA A 492 12.52 11.77 -18.19
CA ALA A 492 11.54 12.10 -17.14
C ALA A 492 10.28 12.78 -17.69
N VAL A 493 9.16 12.48 -17.04
CA VAL A 493 7.90 13.17 -17.32
C VAL A 493 7.99 14.63 -16.86
N ARG A 494 7.72 15.58 -17.78
CA ARG A 494 7.71 17.01 -17.48
C ARG A 494 6.36 17.42 -16.90
N LEU A 495 6.32 17.78 -15.62
CA LEU A 495 5.10 18.19 -14.92
C LEU A 495 4.71 19.65 -15.15
N ARG A 496 5.64 20.49 -15.57
CA ARG A 496 5.48 21.95 -15.61
C ARG A 496 5.89 22.53 -16.95
N SER A 497 5.31 21.99 -18.03
CA SER A 497 5.57 22.47 -19.39
C SER A 497 5.21 23.95 -19.61
N ASP A 498 4.34 24.49 -18.78
CA ASP A 498 3.81 25.86 -18.81
C ASP A 498 4.46 26.80 -17.77
N ALA A 499 5.41 26.31 -16.94
CA ALA A 499 6.19 27.15 -16.06
C ALA A 499 7.33 27.85 -16.81
N GLU A 500 7.78 29.01 -16.32
CA GLU A 500 8.90 29.77 -16.86
C GLU A 500 10.15 29.70 -15.96
N GLY A 501 11.33 29.96 -16.53
CA GLY A 501 12.59 30.00 -15.79
C GLY A 501 13.08 28.66 -15.25
N GLU A 502 13.84 28.70 -14.14
CA GLU A 502 14.46 27.51 -13.51
C GLU A 502 13.47 26.45 -13.06
N ILE A 503 12.23 26.84 -12.77
CA ILE A 503 11.16 25.91 -12.36
C ILE A 503 10.68 25.05 -13.53
N ARG A 504 10.79 25.57 -14.77
CA ARG A 504 10.46 24.83 -15.99
C ARG A 504 11.50 23.74 -16.29
N GLU A 505 12.76 24.05 -16.05
CA GLU A 505 13.88 23.15 -16.30
C GLU A 505 14.14 22.24 -15.10
N GLN A 506 13.25 21.30 -14.87
CA GLN A 506 13.46 20.27 -13.84
C GLN A 506 14.55 19.28 -14.29
N LEU A 507 15.80 19.75 -14.31
CA LEU A 507 16.94 18.90 -14.64
C LEU A 507 17.12 17.87 -13.52
N LEU A 508 16.98 16.59 -13.88
CA LEU A 508 17.26 15.49 -12.98
C LEU A 508 18.76 15.23 -12.95
N TYR A 509 19.31 15.20 -11.76
CA TYR A 509 20.70 14.79 -11.53
C TYR A 509 20.81 14.00 -10.23
N TYR A 510 21.86 13.25 -10.06
CA TYR A 510 22.13 12.59 -8.78
C TYR A 510 23.09 13.47 -7.97
N PRO A 511 22.63 14.10 -6.87
CA PRO A 511 23.50 14.89 -6.03
C PRO A 511 24.57 13.98 -5.39
N VAL A 512 25.83 14.40 -5.46
CA VAL A 512 26.90 13.72 -4.73
C VAL A 512 26.95 14.32 -3.32
N VAL A 513 26.57 13.52 -2.33
CA VAL A 513 26.48 13.95 -0.95
C VAL A 513 27.45 13.18 -0.05
N LEU A 514 27.95 13.82 0.98
CA LEU A 514 28.70 13.19 2.07
C LEU A 514 27.79 13.12 3.30
N PRO A 515 27.53 11.93 3.85
CA PRO A 515 26.80 11.80 5.11
C PRO A 515 27.60 12.46 6.26
N LYS A 516 26.89 13.16 7.13
CA LYS A 516 27.39 13.69 8.40
C LYS A 516 26.95 12.82 9.57
N ILE A 517 27.54 13.01 10.74
CA ILE A 517 26.96 12.52 12.00
C ILE A 517 25.61 13.24 12.14
N PRO A 518 24.47 12.54 12.13
CA PRO A 518 23.19 13.18 11.96
C PRO A 518 22.81 14.09 13.12
N GLY A 519 22.42 15.32 12.78
CA GLY A 519 21.71 16.21 13.66
C GLY A 519 20.22 15.87 13.72
N ARG A 520 19.42 16.76 14.29
CA ARG A 520 17.96 16.66 14.34
C ARG A 520 17.31 17.31 13.13
N LEU A 521 16.15 16.78 12.75
CA LEU A 521 15.23 17.48 11.86
C LEU A 521 14.15 18.20 12.67
N TYR A 522 13.77 19.37 12.23
CA TYR A 522 12.77 20.20 12.91
C TYR A 522 11.65 20.54 11.94
N PHE A 523 10.41 20.43 12.42
CA PHE A 523 9.19 20.74 11.66
C PHE A 523 8.33 21.70 12.49
N ARG A 524 7.84 22.75 11.86
CA ARG A 524 6.88 23.68 12.47
C ARG A 524 5.65 23.80 11.59
N PHE A 525 4.51 23.42 12.15
CA PHE A 525 3.20 23.52 11.51
C PHE A 525 2.48 24.75 12.01
N GLY A 526 1.98 25.56 11.07
CA GLY A 526 1.21 26.73 11.34
C GLY A 526 -0.21 26.44 11.80
N LYS A 527 -0.92 27.49 12.14
CA LYS A 527 -2.35 27.43 12.45
C LYS A 527 -3.12 26.97 11.20
N PRO A 528 -4.06 26.02 11.34
CA PRO A 528 -4.91 25.62 10.23
C PRO A 528 -5.72 26.78 9.67
N ILE A 529 -5.61 27.05 8.37
CA ILE A 529 -6.34 28.08 7.63
C ILE A 529 -7.59 27.40 7.03
N SER A 530 -8.78 27.75 7.52
CA SER A 530 -10.03 27.22 6.99
C SER A 530 -10.37 27.88 5.66
N MET A 531 -10.68 27.06 4.66
CA MET A 531 -11.17 27.53 3.36
C MET A 531 -12.70 27.40 3.24
N GLU A 532 -13.39 26.99 4.31
CA GLU A 532 -14.85 26.94 4.38
C GLU A 532 -15.43 28.34 4.27
N GLY A 533 -16.41 28.52 3.37
CA GLY A 533 -17.04 29.83 3.12
C GLY A 533 -16.21 30.80 2.27
N ARG A 534 -15.05 30.36 1.72
CA ARG A 534 -14.19 31.18 0.84
C ARG A 534 -14.37 30.80 -0.65
N GLU A 535 -15.61 30.68 -1.09
CA GLU A 535 -15.92 30.29 -2.47
C GLU A 535 -15.57 31.40 -3.49
N ASP A 536 -15.43 32.64 -3.06
CA ASP A 536 -14.96 33.77 -3.86
C ASP A 536 -13.55 33.53 -4.45
N ILE A 537 -12.69 32.79 -3.78
CA ILE A 537 -11.35 32.39 -4.27
C ILE A 537 -11.44 31.52 -5.54
N LEU A 538 -12.55 30.83 -5.78
CA LEU A 538 -12.71 30.00 -6.97
C LEU A 538 -12.80 30.83 -8.25
N THR A 539 -13.40 32.01 -8.17
CA THR A 539 -13.68 32.89 -9.33
C THR A 539 -12.70 34.06 -9.41
N ASP A 540 -12.15 34.49 -8.26
CA ASP A 540 -11.24 35.60 -8.14
C ASP A 540 -9.79 35.09 -8.06
N LYS A 541 -9.05 35.26 -9.17
CA LYS A 541 -7.66 34.81 -9.27
C LYS A 541 -6.74 35.64 -8.35
N GLU A 542 -6.99 36.92 -8.21
CA GLU A 542 -6.13 37.82 -7.40
C GLU A 542 -6.18 37.41 -5.93
N LYS A 543 -7.37 37.14 -5.40
CA LYS A 543 -7.53 36.63 -4.03
C LYS A 543 -6.87 35.25 -3.82
N ALA A 544 -6.93 34.38 -4.83
CA ALA A 544 -6.24 33.10 -4.77
C ALA A 544 -4.72 33.26 -4.71
N ASP A 545 -4.18 34.19 -5.51
CA ASP A 545 -2.76 34.49 -5.55
C ASP A 545 -2.30 35.20 -4.26
N GLU A 546 -3.10 36.13 -3.69
CA GLU A 546 -2.83 36.74 -2.38
C GLU A 546 -2.75 35.69 -1.27
N MET A 547 -3.74 34.80 -1.18
CA MET A 547 -3.73 33.71 -0.19
C MET A 547 -2.54 32.77 -0.39
N TYR A 548 -2.18 32.47 -1.63
CA TYR A 548 -0.99 31.68 -1.95
C TYR A 548 0.29 32.32 -1.41
N LEU A 549 0.46 33.63 -1.65
CA LEU A 549 1.62 34.39 -1.14
C LEU A 549 1.63 34.48 0.40
N GLU A 550 0.46 34.62 1.04
CA GLU A 550 0.36 34.57 2.49
C GLU A 550 0.86 33.23 3.04
N ILE A 551 0.41 32.11 2.46
CA ILE A 551 0.85 30.76 2.84
C ILE A 551 2.36 30.60 2.63
N GLN A 552 2.89 31.03 1.50
CA GLN A 552 4.31 30.97 1.19
C GLN A 552 5.15 31.78 2.22
N ASN A 553 4.70 32.97 2.56
CA ASN A 553 5.35 33.83 3.56
C ASN A 553 5.32 33.20 4.96
N GLU A 554 4.23 32.51 5.33
CA GLU A 554 4.18 31.76 6.60
C GLU A 554 5.21 30.63 6.63
N VAL A 555 5.37 29.88 5.53
CA VAL A 555 6.40 28.84 5.45
C VAL A 555 7.80 29.43 5.59
N HIS A 556 8.09 30.58 4.96
CA HIS A 556 9.36 31.29 5.15
C HIS A 556 9.61 31.65 6.63
N LYS A 557 8.62 32.24 7.31
CA LYS A 557 8.72 32.55 8.73
C LYS A 557 8.99 31.34 9.60
N PHE A 558 8.39 30.18 9.26
CA PHE A 558 8.65 28.94 9.99
C PHE A 558 10.06 28.42 9.78
N ILE A 559 10.58 28.48 8.56
CA ILE A 559 11.96 28.12 8.25
C ILE A 559 12.92 29.00 9.06
N ASP A 560 12.73 30.31 9.04
CA ASP A 560 13.58 31.25 9.76
C ASP A 560 13.51 31.03 11.29
N TYR A 561 12.30 30.84 11.83
CA TYR A 561 12.11 30.49 13.25
C TYR A 561 12.87 29.20 13.62
N LEU A 562 12.75 28.15 12.80
CA LEU A 562 13.40 26.89 13.07
C LEU A 562 14.93 27.00 12.96
N LYS A 563 15.45 27.74 11.98
CA LYS A 563 16.89 28.00 11.84
C LYS A 563 17.48 28.69 13.07
N GLU A 564 16.76 29.67 13.60
CA GLU A 564 17.21 30.39 14.82
C GLU A 564 17.16 29.49 16.06
N ASN A 565 16.04 28.76 16.26
CA ASN A 565 15.83 28.02 17.51
C ASN A 565 16.56 26.67 17.55
N ARG A 566 16.83 26.01 16.42
CA ARG A 566 17.65 24.78 16.40
C ARG A 566 19.08 25.01 16.95
N GLU A 567 19.61 26.23 16.82
CA GLU A 567 20.92 26.58 17.38
C GLU A 567 20.93 26.59 18.92
N LYS A 568 19.75 26.76 19.52
CA LYS A 568 19.55 26.73 20.98
C LYS A 568 19.25 25.33 21.51
N ASP A 569 19.10 24.32 20.63
CA ASP A 569 18.81 22.94 21.05
C ASP A 569 20.08 22.24 21.57
N PRO A 570 20.18 21.90 22.86
CA PRO A 570 21.33 21.24 23.44
C PRO A 570 21.48 19.78 22.93
N TYR A 571 20.39 19.21 22.38
CA TYR A 571 20.35 17.84 21.89
C TYR A 571 20.33 17.77 20.36
N ARG A 572 20.75 18.83 19.65
CA ARG A 572 20.85 18.84 18.19
C ARG A 572 21.76 17.71 17.66
N ASN A 573 22.84 17.42 18.37
CA ASN A 573 23.81 16.39 17.97
C ASN A 573 23.43 14.98 18.45
N LEU A 574 23.66 13.96 17.63
CA LEU A 574 23.37 12.57 17.95
C LEU A 574 24.01 12.10 19.27
N LEU A 575 25.27 12.46 19.52
CA LEU A 575 25.97 12.02 20.74
C LEU A 575 25.30 12.57 22.00
N ALA A 576 24.87 13.83 21.99
CA ALA A 576 24.15 14.42 23.13
C ALA A 576 22.82 13.68 23.39
N ARG A 577 22.09 13.33 22.33
CA ARG A 577 20.85 12.53 22.43
C ARG A 577 21.09 11.14 23.01
N LEU A 578 22.08 10.44 22.48
CA LEU A 578 22.45 9.09 22.99
C LEU A 578 22.87 9.15 24.45
N SER A 579 23.66 10.17 24.85
CA SER A 579 24.03 10.36 26.25
C SER A 579 22.78 10.58 27.12
N TYR A 580 21.86 11.45 26.71
CA TYR A 580 20.62 11.66 27.44
C TYR A 580 19.81 10.37 27.61
N GLN A 581 19.64 9.59 26.52
CA GLN A 581 18.88 8.35 26.52
C GLN A 581 19.59 7.25 27.35
N CYS A 582 20.91 7.19 27.37
CA CYS A 582 21.64 6.28 28.24
C CYS A 582 21.38 6.54 29.73
N PHE A 583 21.22 7.80 30.13
CA PHE A 583 20.95 8.16 31.53
C PHE A 583 19.48 8.05 31.92
N ASN A 584 18.56 8.37 31.00
CA ASN A 584 17.14 8.46 31.31
C ASN A 584 16.31 7.27 30.78
N GLY A 585 16.86 6.46 29.87
CA GLY A 585 16.18 5.37 29.16
C GLY A 585 15.86 5.74 27.72
N PHE A 586 15.86 4.72 26.83
CA PHE A 586 15.65 4.91 25.39
C PHE A 586 14.18 5.21 25.03
N ASP A 587 13.26 4.97 25.95
CA ASP A 587 11.83 5.26 25.75
C ASP A 587 11.45 6.72 26.11
N TYR A 588 12.36 7.46 26.73
CA TYR A 588 12.12 8.86 27.06
C TYR A 588 12.34 9.79 25.87
N GLN A 589 11.37 10.67 25.66
CA GLN A 589 11.48 11.71 24.65
C GLN A 589 12.61 12.69 25.00
N VAL A 590 13.59 12.83 24.09
CA VAL A 590 14.70 13.77 24.26
C VAL A 590 14.17 15.21 24.23
N PRO A 591 14.52 16.07 25.19
CA PRO A 591 14.11 17.48 25.17
C PRO A 591 14.60 18.21 23.93
N THR A 592 14.09 19.40 23.70
CA THR A 592 14.52 20.33 22.64
C THR A 592 14.57 21.76 23.20
N PHE A 593 14.74 22.75 22.36
CA PHE A 593 14.65 24.15 22.78
C PHE A 593 13.24 24.48 23.33
N ASP A 594 13.14 25.60 24.08
CA ASP A 594 11.87 26.10 24.61
C ASP A 594 10.95 26.54 23.46
N ILE A 595 9.71 26.03 23.46
CA ILE A 595 8.73 26.22 22.38
C ILE A 595 7.80 27.39 22.70
#